data_9ae5de80a5533c2d2e4e740896ff059e
#
_entry.id   9ae5de80a5533c2d2e4e740896ff059e
#
_cell.length_a   1.000
_cell.length_b   1.000
_cell.length_c   1.000
_cell.angle_alpha   90.00
_cell.angle_beta   90.00
_cell.angle_gamma   90.00
#
_symmetry.space_group_name_H-M   'P 1'
#
loop_
_entity.id
_entity.type
_entity.pdbx_description
1 polymer ?
#
loop_
_entity_poly.entity_id
_entity_poly.type
_entity_poly.pdbx_seq_one_letter_code
_entity_poly.pdbx_strand_id
1 'polypeptide(L)'
;MKNQLLLTTYQDYDAAFLLEEGQLAQISLEKSDQDKIGDIYIGKVKNIAGNLSAAFVEYKKGCMGFLPLADLRMSAILNRRDSNELKCEDEVLVQIAKEPIKTKDAALTCDISFAGTYFVLVPKSHGIHYSKKITEQQKQILWQMLDKIMPMLFGDLAVFLDRYGLIVRTNAVLAEETILFQELHDLFHKASKVLQTADKRTVYSCIYREADLFEQAIRNQYDLVVIWRIQRLSPIRQKSLPKYRKAWDLRSDCMKINSFLCLPCMD
;
A
#
# COMPACT_ATOMS: atom_id res chain seq x y z
N MET A 1 21.59 -2.07 -16.84
CA MET A 1 21.61 -1.07 -15.74
C MET A 1 21.54 -1.84 -14.44
N LYS A 2 22.43 -1.57 -13.48
CA LYS A 2 22.38 -2.26 -12.18
C LYS A 2 21.70 -1.34 -11.17
N ASN A 3 20.49 -1.69 -10.80
CA ASN A 3 19.76 -0.99 -9.74
C ASN A 3 20.10 -1.63 -8.39
N GLN A 4 20.66 -0.83 -7.49
CA GLN A 4 21.06 -1.27 -6.15
C GLN A 4 20.18 -0.57 -5.13
N LEU A 5 19.68 -1.30 -4.15
CA LEU A 5 18.94 -0.76 -3.04
C LEU A 5 19.72 -0.94 -1.74
N LEU A 6 20.00 0.18 -1.07
CA LEU A 6 20.59 0.19 0.25
C LEU A 6 19.48 0.43 1.28
N LEU A 7 19.30 -0.50 2.19
CA LEU A 7 18.34 -0.43 3.30
C LEU A 7 19.09 -0.21 4.61
N THR A 8 18.64 0.74 5.40
CA THR A 8 19.21 1.03 6.72
C THR A 8 18.16 1.53 7.68
N THR A 9 18.51 1.63 8.96
CA THR A 9 17.72 2.32 9.97
C THR A 9 18.52 3.46 10.56
N TYR A 10 17.90 4.61 10.72
CA TYR A 10 18.50 5.76 11.39
C TYR A 10 17.51 6.32 12.41
N GLN A 11 17.89 6.29 13.69
CA GLN A 11 16.97 6.59 14.79
C GLN A 11 15.69 5.74 14.71
N ASP A 12 14.51 6.37 14.57
CA ASP A 12 13.21 5.71 14.45
C ASP A 12 12.74 5.58 13.01
N TYR A 13 13.61 5.86 12.02
CA TYR A 13 13.29 5.79 10.61
C TYR A 13 13.94 4.61 9.93
N ASP A 14 13.18 3.91 9.11
CA ASP A 14 13.67 3.03 8.08
C ASP A 14 13.97 3.87 6.84
N ALA A 15 15.14 3.66 6.23
CA ALA A 15 15.61 4.40 5.09
C ALA A 15 15.96 3.46 3.95
N ALA A 16 15.52 3.82 2.73
CA ALA A 16 15.88 3.14 1.51
C ALA A 16 16.51 4.13 0.52
N PHE A 17 17.71 3.81 0.04
CA PHE A 17 18.44 4.58 -0.96
C PHE A 17 18.50 3.75 -2.24
N LEU A 18 17.91 4.24 -3.32
CA LEU A 18 18.03 3.65 -4.64
C LEU A 18 19.23 4.25 -5.36
N LEU A 19 20.13 3.39 -5.80
CA LEU A 19 21.26 3.78 -6.62
C LEU A 19 21.08 3.19 -8.03
N GLU A 20 21.14 4.05 -9.03
CA GLU A 20 21.17 3.68 -10.45
C GLU A 20 22.57 3.96 -11.00
N GLU A 21 23.22 2.92 -11.51
CA GLU A 21 24.61 2.99 -12.01
C GLU A 21 25.61 3.59 -10.98
N GLY A 22 25.34 3.38 -9.68
CA GLY A 22 26.17 3.89 -8.59
C GLY A 22 25.90 5.35 -8.19
N GLN A 23 24.91 6.00 -8.80
CA GLN A 23 24.46 7.35 -8.43
C GLN A 23 23.16 7.27 -7.62
N LEU A 24 23.02 8.12 -6.62
CA LEU A 24 21.81 8.19 -5.81
C LEU A 24 20.64 8.77 -6.63
N ALA A 25 19.65 7.92 -6.92
CA ALA A 25 18.47 8.27 -7.70
C ALA A 25 17.28 8.65 -6.80
N GLN A 26 17.11 7.94 -5.65
CA GLN A 26 15.97 8.18 -4.77
C GLN A 26 16.32 7.89 -3.31
N ILE A 27 15.74 8.68 -2.41
CA ILE A 27 15.75 8.44 -0.96
C ILE A 27 14.29 8.28 -0.51
N SER A 28 14.01 7.21 0.23
CA SER A 28 12.73 6.97 0.88
C SER A 28 12.96 6.82 2.38
N LEU A 29 12.19 7.54 3.19
CA LEU A 29 12.25 7.51 4.65
C LEU A 29 10.87 7.16 5.18
N GLU A 30 10.82 6.22 6.12
CA GLU A 30 9.59 5.78 6.74
C GLU A 30 9.80 5.60 8.24
N LYS A 31 8.86 6.09 9.05
CA LYS A 31 8.92 5.88 10.49
C LYS A 31 8.36 4.50 10.86
N SER A 32 9.12 3.72 11.62
CA SER A 32 8.89 2.28 11.83
C SER A 32 7.54 1.92 12.46
N ASP A 33 6.92 2.79 13.27
CA ASP A 33 5.70 2.50 14.03
C ASP A 33 4.53 3.44 13.70
N GLN A 34 4.59 4.19 12.60
CA GLN A 34 3.49 5.05 12.18
C GLN A 34 2.46 4.27 11.35
N ASP A 35 1.21 4.71 11.49
CA ASP A 35 0.13 4.29 10.62
C ASP A 35 0.35 4.88 9.23
N LYS A 36 0.21 4.06 8.17
CA LYS A 36 0.59 4.38 6.80
C LYS A 36 -0.61 4.55 5.89
N ILE A 37 -0.42 5.31 4.82
CA ILE A 37 -1.38 5.32 3.71
C ILE A 37 -1.57 3.88 3.23
N GLY A 38 -2.84 3.45 3.13
CA GLY A 38 -3.19 2.09 2.74
C GLY A 38 -3.52 1.16 3.90
N ASP A 39 -3.12 1.46 5.15
CA ASP A 39 -3.51 0.66 6.31
C ASP A 39 -5.02 0.67 6.50
N ILE A 40 -5.59 -0.50 6.83
CA ILE A 40 -7.04 -0.69 6.97
C ILE A 40 -7.38 -1.07 8.40
N TYR A 41 -8.36 -0.38 8.95
CA TYR A 41 -8.82 -0.54 10.33
C TYR A 41 -10.33 -0.72 10.42
N ILE A 42 -10.79 -1.30 11.52
CA ILE A 42 -12.18 -1.15 11.96
C ILE A 42 -12.22 -0.02 12.96
N GLY A 43 -12.73 1.13 12.53
CA GLY A 43 -12.88 2.31 13.36
C GLY A 43 -14.29 2.44 13.93
N LYS A 44 -14.42 3.29 14.95
CA LYS A 44 -15.69 3.64 15.58
C LYS A 44 -16.02 5.11 15.34
N VAL A 45 -17.21 5.39 14.84
CA VAL A 45 -17.70 6.76 14.63
C VAL A 45 -17.94 7.43 15.97
N LYS A 46 -17.22 8.51 16.25
CA LYS A 46 -17.35 9.28 17.50
C LYS A 46 -18.23 10.50 17.33
N ASN A 47 -18.14 11.16 16.20
CA ASN A 47 -18.92 12.37 15.92
C ASN A 47 -19.20 12.50 14.43
N ILE A 48 -20.33 13.11 14.10
CA ILE A 48 -20.72 13.44 12.72
C ILE A 48 -20.91 14.95 12.66
N ALA A 49 -20.08 15.62 11.88
CA ALA A 49 -20.08 17.05 11.70
C ALA A 49 -20.74 17.41 10.35
N GLY A 50 -22.03 17.67 10.36
CA GLY A 50 -22.80 17.98 9.15
C GLY A 50 -22.30 19.23 8.43
N ASN A 51 -21.87 20.25 9.17
CA ASN A 51 -21.29 21.49 8.63
C ASN A 51 -19.96 21.26 7.88
N LEU A 52 -19.23 20.19 8.20
CA LEU A 52 -17.99 19.79 7.53
C LEU A 52 -18.21 18.68 6.49
N SER A 53 -19.45 18.18 6.36
CA SER A 53 -19.78 17.01 5.56
C SER A 53 -18.81 15.84 5.84
N ALA A 54 -18.53 15.58 7.12
CA ALA A 54 -17.55 14.61 7.55
C ALA A 54 -17.94 13.91 8.87
N ALA A 55 -17.39 12.73 9.08
CA ALA A 55 -17.41 12.04 10.36
C ALA A 55 -15.99 11.96 10.96
N PHE A 56 -15.92 12.00 12.28
CA PHE A 56 -14.70 11.73 13.03
C PHE A 56 -14.75 10.31 13.54
N VAL A 57 -13.78 9.52 13.11
CA VAL A 57 -13.69 8.08 13.39
C VAL A 57 -12.46 7.81 14.22
N GLU A 58 -12.63 7.19 15.37
CA GLU A 58 -11.52 6.64 16.14
C GLU A 58 -11.14 5.30 15.51
N TYR A 59 -10.07 5.26 14.71
CA TYR A 59 -9.65 4.04 13.98
C TYR A 59 -8.72 3.15 14.80
N LYS A 60 -8.05 3.73 15.81
CA LYS A 60 -7.19 3.07 16.78
C LYS A 60 -7.35 3.79 18.10
N LYS A 61 -7.21 3.13 19.23
CA LYS A 61 -7.40 3.76 20.56
C LYS A 61 -6.59 5.05 20.70
N GLY A 62 -7.28 6.17 20.87
CA GLY A 62 -6.70 7.51 20.98
C GLY A 62 -6.28 8.14 19.65
N CYS A 63 -6.47 7.48 18.52
CA CYS A 63 -6.14 8.01 17.20
C CYS A 63 -7.41 8.30 16.41
N MET A 64 -7.66 9.59 16.17
CA MET A 64 -8.81 10.07 15.42
C MET A 64 -8.46 10.20 13.94
N GLY A 65 -9.47 10.03 13.10
CA GLY A 65 -9.37 10.25 11.66
C GLY A 65 -10.57 10.99 11.12
N PHE A 66 -10.36 11.76 10.08
CA PHE A 66 -11.36 12.53 9.35
C PHE A 66 -11.86 11.73 8.15
N LEU A 67 -13.15 11.35 8.14
CA LEU A 67 -13.81 10.62 7.06
C LEU A 67 -14.78 11.56 6.35
N PRO A 68 -14.51 12.01 5.10
CA PRO A 68 -15.48 12.74 4.31
C PRO A 68 -16.74 11.88 4.08
N LEU A 69 -17.94 12.45 4.24
CA LEU A 69 -19.19 11.71 3.98
C LEU A 69 -19.33 11.32 2.49
N ALA A 70 -18.65 12.00 1.58
CA ALA A 70 -18.59 11.63 0.18
C ALA A 70 -17.87 10.29 -0.05
N ASP A 71 -16.92 9.96 0.82
CA ASP A 71 -16.14 8.71 0.77
C ASP A 71 -16.79 7.59 1.60
N LEU A 72 -17.91 7.88 2.26
CA LEU A 72 -18.64 6.88 3.02
C LEU A 72 -19.33 5.88 2.08
N ARG A 73 -19.22 4.61 2.43
CA ARG A 73 -20.00 3.53 1.82
C ARG A 73 -20.82 2.84 2.90
N MET A 74 -22.13 2.78 2.73
CA MET A 74 -23.02 2.13 3.71
C MET A 74 -22.63 0.67 3.94
N SER A 75 -22.12 -0.01 2.92
CA SER A 75 -21.59 -1.36 3.02
C SER A 75 -20.31 -1.49 3.87
N ALA A 76 -19.68 -0.38 4.27
CA ALA A 76 -18.55 -0.37 5.19
C ALA A 76 -18.96 -0.37 6.66
N ILE A 77 -20.25 -0.14 6.97
CA ILE A 77 -20.80 -0.25 8.32
C ILE A 77 -20.95 -1.72 8.67
N LEU A 78 -20.25 -2.17 9.69
CA LEU A 78 -20.14 -3.60 10.03
C LEU A 78 -21.16 -4.06 11.06
N ASN A 79 -21.48 -3.21 12.03
CA ASN A 79 -22.39 -3.54 13.13
C ASN A 79 -23.88 -3.35 12.82
N ARG A 80 -24.23 -2.66 11.71
CA ARG A 80 -25.60 -2.41 11.25
C ARG A 80 -25.71 -2.52 9.74
N ARG A 81 -25.82 -3.73 9.19
CA ARG A 81 -25.71 -4.02 7.74
C ARG A 81 -26.79 -3.38 6.86
N ASP A 82 -28.00 -3.16 7.39
CA ASP A 82 -29.15 -2.60 6.64
C ASP A 82 -29.37 -1.12 6.94
N SER A 83 -28.30 -0.41 7.26
CA SER A 83 -28.36 1.00 7.62
C SER A 83 -28.38 1.90 6.37
N ASN A 84 -29.30 2.88 6.35
CA ASN A 84 -29.36 3.90 5.32
C ASN A 84 -28.65 5.21 5.71
N GLU A 85 -28.13 5.30 6.93
CA GLU A 85 -27.44 6.47 7.45
C GLU A 85 -26.34 6.08 8.43
N LEU A 86 -25.29 6.90 8.52
CA LEU A 86 -24.24 6.77 9.51
C LEU A 86 -24.71 7.31 10.86
N LYS A 87 -24.38 6.61 11.96
CA LYS A 87 -24.64 7.05 13.33
C LYS A 87 -23.37 7.02 14.17
N CYS A 88 -23.38 7.80 15.26
CA CYS A 88 -22.36 7.67 16.29
C CYS A 88 -22.37 6.23 16.84
N GLU A 89 -21.20 5.73 17.21
CA GLU A 89 -20.94 4.36 17.67
C GLU A 89 -21.01 3.29 16.56
N ASP A 90 -21.27 3.66 15.29
CA ASP A 90 -21.12 2.71 14.19
C ASP A 90 -19.67 2.24 14.05
N GLU A 91 -19.52 0.96 13.77
CA GLU A 91 -18.25 0.34 13.44
C GLU A 91 -18.08 0.34 11.91
N VAL A 92 -17.02 0.99 11.43
CA VAL A 92 -16.81 1.20 10.00
C VAL A 92 -15.44 0.68 9.56
N LEU A 93 -15.41 0.01 8.41
CA LEU A 93 -14.16 -0.38 7.75
C LEU A 93 -13.61 0.85 7.02
N VAL A 94 -12.43 1.29 7.44
CA VAL A 94 -11.78 2.49 6.91
C VAL A 94 -10.34 2.23 6.52
N GLN A 95 -9.87 2.93 5.50
CA GLN A 95 -8.49 2.94 5.06
C GLN A 95 -7.89 4.33 5.27
N ILE A 96 -6.62 4.39 5.66
CA ILE A 96 -5.88 5.64 5.74
C ILE A 96 -5.58 6.13 4.32
N ALA A 97 -6.16 7.25 3.95
CA ALA A 97 -5.94 7.92 2.67
C ALA A 97 -4.81 8.96 2.73
N LYS A 98 -4.60 9.58 3.92
CA LYS A 98 -3.46 10.47 4.20
C LYS A 98 -3.05 10.30 5.65
N GLU A 99 -1.75 10.28 5.88
CA GLU A 99 -1.17 10.19 7.21
C GLU A 99 -1.48 11.44 8.05
N PRO A 100 -1.53 11.31 9.38
CA PRO A 100 -1.67 12.45 10.26
C PRO A 100 -0.44 13.37 10.13
N ILE A 101 -0.66 14.69 10.03
CA ILE A 101 0.43 15.67 9.90
C ILE A 101 0.29 16.70 11.01
N LYS A 102 1.28 16.76 11.91
CA LYS A 102 1.31 17.69 13.05
C LYS A 102 0.02 17.56 13.89
N THR A 103 -0.85 18.58 13.83
CA THR A 103 -2.11 18.66 14.56
C THR A 103 -3.33 18.19 13.77
N LYS A 104 -3.13 17.73 12.52
CA LYS A 104 -4.25 17.25 11.68
C LYS A 104 -4.37 15.74 11.81
N ASP A 105 -5.58 15.29 12.08
CA ASP A 105 -5.93 13.87 12.08
C ASP A 105 -5.67 13.22 10.71
N ALA A 106 -5.52 11.89 10.71
CA ALA A 106 -5.43 11.11 9.48
C ALA A 106 -6.67 11.33 8.61
N ALA A 107 -6.53 11.42 7.29
CA ALA A 107 -7.68 11.36 6.40
C ALA A 107 -8.02 9.89 6.13
N LEU A 108 -9.29 9.54 6.29
CA LEU A 108 -9.82 8.21 6.10
C LEU A 108 -10.73 8.15 4.88
N THR A 109 -10.89 6.96 4.31
CA THR A 109 -11.86 6.65 3.26
C THR A 109 -12.49 5.29 3.49
N CYS A 110 -13.72 5.09 3.06
CA CYS A 110 -14.35 3.77 2.95
C CYS A 110 -14.17 3.14 1.56
N ASP A 111 -13.60 3.87 0.61
CA ASP A 111 -13.22 3.34 -0.70
C ASP A 111 -11.91 2.56 -0.59
N ILE A 112 -12.03 1.37 0.00
CA ILE A 112 -10.88 0.48 0.21
C ILE A 112 -10.23 0.14 -1.13
N SER A 113 -8.91 0.26 -1.20
CA SER A 113 -8.14 -0.03 -2.41
C SER A 113 -6.84 -0.77 -2.07
N PHE A 114 -6.39 -1.60 -2.99
CA PHE A 114 -5.13 -2.34 -2.87
C PHE A 114 -4.23 -1.97 -4.04
N ALA A 115 -3.20 -1.18 -3.73
CA ALA A 115 -2.27 -0.70 -4.74
C ALA A 115 -1.14 -1.71 -5.00
N GLY A 116 -0.93 -2.03 -6.28
CA GLY A 116 0.23 -2.75 -6.80
C GLY A 116 1.10 -1.86 -7.66
N THR A 117 2.06 -2.46 -8.34
CA THR A 117 2.95 -1.79 -9.30
C THR A 117 2.23 -1.46 -10.60
N TYR A 118 1.39 -2.37 -11.07
CA TYR A 118 0.71 -2.33 -12.37
C TYR A 118 -0.77 -2.04 -12.24
N PHE A 119 -1.38 -2.42 -11.13
CA PHE A 119 -2.82 -2.30 -10.89
C PHE A 119 -3.14 -1.67 -9.54
N VAL A 120 -4.36 -1.11 -9.46
CA VAL A 120 -5.04 -0.85 -8.18
C VAL A 120 -6.37 -1.58 -8.22
N LEU A 121 -6.57 -2.50 -7.28
CA LEU A 121 -7.82 -3.23 -7.13
C LEU A 121 -8.72 -2.49 -6.12
N VAL A 122 -9.94 -2.19 -6.50
CA VAL A 122 -10.92 -1.47 -5.69
C VAL A 122 -12.16 -2.34 -5.49
N PRO A 123 -12.27 -3.07 -4.37
CA PRO A 123 -13.47 -3.85 -4.06
C PRO A 123 -14.70 -2.95 -3.97
N LYS A 124 -15.85 -3.47 -4.40
CA LYS A 124 -17.14 -2.74 -4.41
C LYS A 124 -17.15 -1.51 -5.33
N SER A 125 -16.24 -1.44 -6.28
CA SER A 125 -16.25 -0.57 -7.46
C SER A 125 -16.51 -1.41 -8.70
N HIS A 126 -16.61 -0.81 -9.87
CA HIS A 126 -16.99 -1.48 -11.10
C HIS A 126 -16.06 -1.12 -12.26
N GLY A 127 -15.82 -2.11 -13.13
CA GLY A 127 -15.18 -1.88 -14.42
C GLY A 127 -13.67 -1.69 -14.39
N ILE A 128 -13.10 -1.49 -15.57
CA ILE A 128 -11.67 -1.24 -15.76
C ILE A 128 -11.43 0.21 -16.14
N HIS A 129 -10.57 0.87 -15.40
CA HIS A 129 -10.12 2.24 -15.62
C HIS A 129 -8.64 2.27 -15.97
N TYR A 130 -8.25 3.15 -16.87
CA TYR A 130 -6.85 3.29 -17.29
C TYR A 130 -6.29 4.64 -16.86
N SER A 131 -5.00 4.64 -16.50
CA SER A 131 -4.27 5.89 -16.26
C SER A 131 -4.39 6.80 -17.50
N LYS A 132 -4.59 8.10 -17.28
CA LYS A 132 -4.70 9.11 -18.34
C LYS A 132 -3.49 9.19 -19.29
N LYS A 133 -2.34 8.62 -18.85
CA LYS A 133 -1.11 8.57 -19.64
C LYS A 133 -1.05 7.39 -20.63
N ILE A 134 -1.99 6.45 -20.55
CA ILE A 134 -2.05 5.28 -21.43
C ILE A 134 -2.83 5.66 -22.70
N THR A 135 -2.21 5.46 -23.86
CA THR A 135 -2.81 5.74 -25.16
C THR A 135 -3.90 4.71 -25.51
N GLU A 136 -4.80 5.04 -26.46
CA GLU A 136 -5.85 4.10 -26.86
C GLU A 136 -5.31 2.79 -27.45
N GLN A 137 -4.21 2.85 -28.20
CA GLN A 137 -3.55 1.65 -28.74
C GLN A 137 -3.02 0.75 -27.59
N GLN A 138 -2.40 1.35 -26.57
CA GLN A 138 -1.91 0.63 -25.39
C GLN A 138 -3.08 0.03 -24.60
N LYS A 139 -4.20 0.72 -24.46
CA LYS A 139 -5.41 0.19 -23.80
C LYS A 139 -5.93 -1.06 -24.51
N GLN A 140 -5.93 -1.07 -25.84
CA GLN A 140 -6.37 -2.23 -26.62
C GLN A 140 -5.47 -3.46 -26.36
N ILE A 141 -4.15 -3.26 -26.34
CA ILE A 141 -3.18 -4.33 -26.05
C ILE A 141 -3.38 -4.85 -24.62
N LEU A 142 -3.46 -3.95 -23.64
CA LEU A 142 -3.67 -4.31 -22.24
C LEU A 142 -5.02 -5.03 -22.02
N TRP A 143 -6.06 -4.58 -22.73
CA TRP A 143 -7.37 -5.23 -22.68
C TRP A 143 -7.29 -6.68 -23.19
N GLN A 144 -6.58 -6.93 -24.30
CA GLN A 144 -6.40 -8.29 -24.83
C GLN A 144 -5.64 -9.21 -23.85
N MET A 145 -4.66 -8.65 -23.13
CA MET A 145 -3.97 -9.40 -22.06
C MET A 145 -4.91 -9.69 -20.88
N LEU A 146 -5.65 -8.68 -20.43
CA LEU A 146 -6.58 -8.83 -19.32
C LEU A 146 -7.73 -9.79 -19.65
N ASP A 147 -8.26 -9.77 -20.85
CA ASP A 147 -9.31 -10.65 -21.33
C ASP A 147 -8.91 -12.14 -21.27
N LYS A 148 -7.61 -12.43 -21.40
CA LYS A 148 -7.06 -13.78 -21.20
C LYS A 148 -6.81 -14.09 -19.71
N ILE A 149 -6.23 -13.14 -18.95
CA ILE A 149 -5.82 -13.34 -17.57
C ILE A 149 -7.02 -13.48 -16.65
N MET A 150 -8.01 -12.60 -16.81
CA MET A 150 -9.12 -12.47 -15.86
C MET A 150 -10.00 -13.74 -15.75
N PRO A 151 -10.37 -14.40 -16.86
CA PRO A 151 -11.11 -15.67 -16.77
C PRO A 151 -10.34 -16.78 -16.06
N MET A 152 -9.02 -16.81 -16.20
CA MET A 152 -8.17 -17.81 -15.52
C MET A 152 -8.15 -17.62 -14.02
N LEU A 153 -8.25 -16.36 -13.54
CA LEU A 153 -8.20 -16.02 -12.12
C LEU A 153 -9.59 -16.03 -11.46
N PHE A 154 -10.60 -15.59 -12.17
CA PHE A 154 -11.90 -15.22 -11.58
C PHE A 154 -13.10 -15.93 -12.24
N GLY A 155 -12.86 -16.72 -13.27
CA GLY A 155 -13.90 -17.37 -14.06
C GLY A 155 -14.58 -16.40 -15.02
N ASP A 156 -15.72 -15.79 -14.63
CA ASP A 156 -16.44 -14.84 -15.46
C ASP A 156 -15.96 -13.41 -15.22
N LEU A 157 -15.42 -12.77 -16.26
CA LEU A 157 -14.94 -11.39 -16.24
C LEU A 157 -16.07 -10.40 -15.90
N ALA A 158 -17.26 -10.58 -16.41
CA ALA A 158 -18.39 -9.69 -16.14
C ALA A 158 -18.78 -9.72 -14.67
N VAL A 159 -18.83 -10.91 -14.07
CA VAL A 159 -19.11 -11.08 -12.63
C VAL A 159 -18.00 -10.45 -11.78
N PHE A 160 -16.74 -10.56 -12.20
CA PHE A 160 -15.64 -9.90 -11.50
C PHE A 160 -15.79 -8.36 -11.55
N LEU A 161 -16.00 -7.79 -12.73
CA LEU A 161 -16.11 -6.34 -12.95
C LEU A 161 -17.36 -5.71 -12.32
N ASP A 162 -18.37 -6.51 -12.02
CA ASP A 162 -19.53 -6.08 -11.24
C ASP A 162 -19.22 -5.89 -9.75
N ARG A 163 -18.20 -6.58 -9.24
CA ARG A 163 -17.81 -6.55 -7.82
C ARG A 163 -16.54 -5.78 -7.52
N TYR A 164 -15.68 -5.64 -8.53
CA TYR A 164 -14.37 -5.03 -8.39
C TYR A 164 -14.10 -4.04 -9.51
N GLY A 165 -13.59 -2.88 -9.14
CA GLY A 165 -12.95 -1.96 -10.07
C GLY A 165 -11.46 -2.27 -10.16
N LEU A 166 -10.92 -2.13 -11.36
CA LEU A 166 -9.50 -2.28 -11.64
C LEU A 166 -8.97 -1.01 -12.28
N ILE A 167 -7.96 -0.39 -11.66
CA ILE A 167 -7.25 0.75 -12.27
C ILE A 167 -5.92 0.25 -12.81
N VAL A 168 -5.73 0.37 -14.13
CA VAL A 168 -4.50 -0.01 -14.82
C VAL A 168 -3.53 1.16 -14.80
N ARG A 169 -2.34 0.96 -14.21
CA ARG A 169 -1.30 1.97 -14.09
C ARG A 169 -0.41 2.00 -15.34
N THR A 170 0.29 3.11 -15.55
CA THR A 170 1.16 3.32 -16.72
C THR A 170 2.25 2.24 -16.85
N ASN A 171 2.76 1.74 -15.71
CA ASN A 171 3.80 0.72 -15.70
C ASN A 171 3.36 -0.62 -16.32
N ALA A 172 2.05 -0.90 -16.36
CA ALA A 172 1.50 -2.12 -16.95
C ALA A 172 1.79 -2.24 -18.46
N VAL A 173 2.03 -1.11 -19.15
CA VAL A 173 2.27 -1.08 -20.61
C VAL A 173 3.53 -1.87 -21.01
N LEU A 174 4.53 -1.92 -20.13
CA LEU A 174 5.83 -2.57 -20.41
C LEU A 174 5.96 -3.92 -19.71
N ALA A 175 4.94 -4.37 -18.98
CA ALA A 175 5.00 -5.59 -18.20
C ALA A 175 4.59 -6.82 -19.03
N GLU A 176 5.22 -7.94 -18.75
CA GLU A 176 4.86 -9.24 -19.33
C GLU A 176 3.54 -9.77 -18.75
N GLU A 177 2.79 -10.53 -19.53
CA GLU A 177 1.49 -11.11 -19.18
C GLU A 177 1.58 -11.94 -17.87
N THR A 178 2.64 -12.69 -17.69
CA THR A 178 2.89 -13.50 -16.49
C THR A 178 3.03 -12.67 -15.21
N ILE A 179 3.67 -11.50 -15.31
CA ILE A 179 3.85 -10.58 -14.19
C ILE A 179 2.53 -9.90 -13.84
N LEU A 180 1.77 -9.50 -14.86
CA LEU A 180 0.43 -8.93 -14.68
C LEU A 180 -0.52 -9.93 -14.02
N PHE A 181 -0.47 -11.20 -14.46
CA PHE A 181 -1.23 -12.29 -13.86
C PHE A 181 -0.92 -12.46 -12.37
N GLN A 182 0.37 -12.52 -12.02
CA GLN A 182 0.80 -12.73 -10.64
C GLN A 182 0.36 -11.57 -9.73
N GLU A 183 0.53 -10.32 -10.18
CA GLU A 183 0.11 -9.17 -9.37
C GLU A 183 -1.41 -9.13 -9.16
N LEU A 184 -2.22 -9.41 -10.19
CA LEU A 184 -3.67 -9.47 -10.07
C LEU A 184 -4.11 -10.57 -9.09
N HIS A 185 -3.52 -11.75 -9.19
CA HIS A 185 -3.76 -12.86 -8.26
C HIS A 185 -3.48 -12.43 -6.81
N ASP A 186 -2.33 -11.81 -6.57
CA ASP A 186 -1.90 -11.40 -5.23
C ASP A 186 -2.79 -10.29 -4.65
N LEU A 187 -3.16 -9.29 -5.46
CA LEU A 187 -4.06 -8.22 -5.06
C LEU A 187 -5.45 -8.76 -4.71
N PHE A 188 -5.97 -9.67 -5.52
CA PHE A 188 -7.27 -10.28 -5.26
C PHE A 188 -7.25 -11.15 -3.99
N HIS A 189 -6.20 -11.93 -3.79
CA HIS A 189 -6.04 -12.73 -2.58
C HIS A 189 -5.99 -11.85 -1.33
N LYS A 190 -5.25 -10.74 -1.38
CA LYS A 190 -5.21 -9.75 -0.29
C LYS A 190 -6.58 -9.15 -0.03
N ALA A 191 -7.27 -8.66 -1.06
CA ALA A 191 -8.59 -8.06 -0.93
C ALA A 191 -9.60 -9.03 -0.32
N SER A 192 -9.64 -10.25 -0.82
CA SER A 192 -10.53 -11.31 -0.31
C SER A 192 -10.26 -11.61 1.16
N LYS A 193 -8.98 -11.75 1.55
CA LYS A 193 -8.58 -12.00 2.93
C LYS A 193 -8.99 -10.86 3.86
N VAL A 194 -8.78 -9.62 3.46
CA VAL A 194 -9.14 -8.42 4.24
C VAL A 194 -10.65 -8.37 4.46
N LEU A 195 -11.45 -8.50 3.39
CA LEU A 195 -12.90 -8.44 3.48
C LEU A 195 -13.49 -9.57 4.34
N GLN A 196 -12.99 -10.80 4.20
CA GLN A 196 -13.40 -11.93 5.05
C GLN A 196 -12.99 -11.76 6.51
N THR A 197 -11.88 -11.09 6.77
CA THR A 197 -11.37 -10.87 8.12
C THR A 197 -12.12 -9.75 8.82
N ALA A 198 -12.53 -8.70 8.10
CA ALA A 198 -13.24 -7.55 8.65
C ALA A 198 -14.50 -7.95 9.41
N ASP A 199 -15.27 -8.90 8.88
CA ASP A 199 -16.50 -9.38 9.51
C ASP A 199 -16.29 -10.14 10.84
N LYS A 200 -15.05 -10.57 11.12
CA LYS A 200 -14.70 -11.42 12.28
C LYS A 200 -13.87 -10.70 13.35
N ARG A 201 -13.49 -9.44 13.11
CA ARG A 201 -12.62 -8.68 14.00
C ARG A 201 -13.41 -7.64 14.79
N THR A 202 -12.85 -7.27 15.93
CA THR A 202 -13.41 -6.25 16.80
C THR A 202 -12.96 -4.86 16.37
N VAL A 203 -13.69 -3.83 16.83
CA VAL A 203 -13.32 -2.42 16.66
C VAL A 203 -11.89 -2.14 17.15
N TYR A 204 -11.22 -1.18 16.52
CA TYR A 204 -9.80 -0.81 16.70
C TYR A 204 -8.78 -1.86 16.22
N SER A 205 -9.24 -2.91 15.54
CA SER A 205 -8.33 -3.87 14.93
C SER A 205 -7.74 -3.32 13.64
N CYS A 206 -6.42 -3.46 13.49
CA CYS A 206 -5.76 -3.33 12.20
C CYS A 206 -6.01 -4.61 11.40
N ILE A 207 -6.73 -4.49 10.28
CA ILE A 207 -7.10 -5.62 9.41
C ILE A 207 -6.03 -5.86 8.36
N TYR A 208 -5.40 -4.79 7.88
CA TYR A 208 -4.35 -4.84 6.87
C TYR A 208 -3.32 -3.74 7.13
N ARG A 209 -2.04 -4.08 7.00
CA ARG A 209 -0.95 -3.11 6.97
C ARG A 209 -0.33 -3.07 5.59
N GLU A 210 -0.10 -1.86 5.09
CA GLU A 210 0.64 -1.67 3.85
C GLU A 210 2.10 -2.09 4.04
N ALA A 211 2.69 -2.57 2.96
CA ALA A 211 4.07 -3.04 2.98
C ALA A 211 5.03 -1.92 3.43
N ASP A 212 5.94 -2.23 4.34
CA ASP A 212 7.02 -1.32 4.69
C ASP A 212 8.09 -1.25 3.58
N LEU A 213 9.02 -0.30 3.70
CA LEU A 213 10.10 -0.10 2.72
C LEU A 213 10.89 -1.39 2.44
N PHE A 214 11.08 -2.24 3.46
CA PHE A 214 11.81 -3.49 3.33
C PHE A 214 11.00 -4.54 2.55
N GLU A 215 9.71 -4.65 2.82
CA GLU A 215 8.81 -5.54 2.10
C GLU A 215 8.62 -5.08 0.65
N GLN A 216 8.54 -3.77 0.41
CA GLN A 216 8.51 -3.19 -0.92
C GLN A 216 9.81 -3.49 -1.69
N ALA A 217 10.96 -3.40 -1.02
CA ALA A 217 12.25 -3.74 -1.61
C ALA A 217 12.33 -5.20 -2.07
N ILE A 218 11.76 -6.12 -1.30
CA ILE A 218 11.71 -7.55 -1.67
C ILE A 218 10.87 -7.75 -2.94
N ARG A 219 9.76 -7.04 -3.07
CA ARG A 219 8.83 -7.16 -4.22
C ARG A 219 9.40 -6.58 -5.51
N ASN A 220 10.17 -5.49 -5.44
CA ASN A 220 10.64 -4.73 -6.60
C ASN A 220 11.84 -5.36 -7.33
N GLN A 221 12.32 -6.52 -6.90
CA GLN A 221 13.37 -7.32 -7.57
C GLN A 221 14.60 -6.51 -8.01
N TYR A 222 15.17 -5.70 -7.10
CA TYR A 222 16.42 -5.01 -7.40
C TYR A 222 17.59 -5.97 -7.64
N ASP A 223 18.53 -5.58 -8.49
CA ASP A 223 19.71 -6.40 -8.83
C ASP A 223 20.56 -6.73 -7.60
N LEU A 224 20.65 -5.81 -6.67
CA LEU A 224 21.36 -5.96 -5.42
C LEU A 224 20.63 -5.21 -4.29
N VAL A 225 20.36 -5.91 -3.20
CA VAL A 225 19.85 -5.30 -1.96
C VAL A 225 20.93 -5.40 -0.89
N VAL A 226 21.38 -4.25 -0.38
CA VAL A 226 22.37 -4.15 0.69
C VAL A 226 21.66 -3.67 1.98
N ILE A 227 21.83 -4.42 3.05
CA ILE A 227 21.26 -4.08 4.35
C ILE A 227 22.37 -3.65 5.29
N TRP A 228 22.30 -2.39 5.75
CA TRP A 228 23.29 -1.80 6.63
C TRP A 228 22.74 -1.57 8.05
N ARG A 229 23.43 -2.07 9.06
CA ARG A 229 23.17 -1.80 10.51
C ARG A 229 21.72 -1.99 10.98
N ILE A 230 20.98 -2.95 10.43
CA ILE A 230 19.62 -3.19 10.89
C ILE A 230 19.65 -4.09 12.12
N GLN A 231 19.50 -3.48 13.29
CA GLN A 231 19.41 -4.23 14.57
C GLN A 231 18.01 -4.84 14.81
N ARG A 232 16.99 -4.43 14.06
CA ARG A 232 15.57 -4.78 14.31
C ARG A 232 14.92 -5.75 13.31
N LEU A 233 15.63 -6.25 12.30
CA LEU A 233 15.06 -7.26 11.41
C LEU A 233 14.89 -8.59 12.11
N SER A 234 13.66 -9.11 12.14
CA SER A 234 13.43 -10.48 12.60
C SER A 234 14.20 -11.48 11.72
N PRO A 235 14.61 -12.64 12.27
CA PRO A 235 15.28 -13.68 11.49
C PRO A 235 14.49 -14.15 10.25
N ILE A 236 13.16 -14.03 10.28
CA ILE A 236 12.26 -14.38 9.18
C ILE A 236 12.41 -13.38 8.02
N ARG A 237 12.46 -12.07 8.31
CA ARG A 237 12.67 -11.01 7.30
C ARG A 237 14.05 -11.10 6.64
N GLN A 238 15.09 -11.47 7.39
CA GLN A 238 16.44 -11.65 6.83
C GLN A 238 16.52 -12.81 5.82
N LYS A 239 15.76 -13.89 6.05
CA LYS A 239 15.76 -15.08 5.16
C LYS A 239 14.95 -14.88 3.88
N SER A 240 13.99 -13.96 3.86
CA SER A 240 13.13 -13.71 2.70
C SER A 240 13.70 -12.72 1.68
N LEU A 241 14.82 -12.06 1.96
CA LEU A 241 15.46 -11.13 1.04
C LEU A 241 16.22 -11.86 -0.08
N PRO A 242 15.88 -11.64 -1.35
CA PRO A 242 16.65 -12.19 -2.45
C PRO A 242 18.02 -11.51 -2.53
N LYS A 243 19.07 -12.28 -2.88
CA LYS A 243 20.44 -11.79 -3.07
C LYS A 243 20.98 -10.94 -1.91
N TYR A 244 20.70 -11.37 -0.68
CA TYR A 244 21.14 -10.71 0.55
C TYR A 244 22.66 -10.75 0.70
N ARG A 245 23.30 -9.59 0.91
CA ARG A 245 24.72 -9.45 1.22
C ARG A 245 24.93 -8.57 2.44
N LYS A 246 25.61 -9.07 3.49
CA LYS A 246 25.91 -8.27 4.68
C LYS A 246 26.95 -7.20 4.38
N ALA A 247 26.80 -6.02 4.96
CA ALA A 247 27.63 -4.86 4.67
C ALA A 247 29.14 -5.03 4.96
N TRP A 248 29.53 -5.95 5.84
CA TRP A 248 30.96 -6.22 6.10
C TRP A 248 31.69 -6.94 4.97
N ASP A 249 30.98 -7.53 4.02
CA ASP A 249 31.59 -8.12 2.82
C ASP A 249 31.97 -7.08 1.77
N LEU A 250 31.61 -5.79 2.02
CA LEU A 250 31.70 -4.67 1.09
C LEU A 250 32.66 -3.56 1.57
N ARG A 251 33.79 -3.91 2.22
CA ARG A 251 34.75 -2.91 2.74
C ARG A 251 35.20 -1.86 1.71
N SER A 252 35.30 -2.21 0.43
CA SER A 252 35.70 -1.31 -0.66
C SER A 252 34.57 -0.36 -1.11
N ASP A 253 33.30 -0.77 -1.01
CA ASP A 253 32.17 0.05 -1.44
C ASP A 253 31.65 0.96 -0.32
N CYS A 254 31.96 0.63 0.94
CA CYS A 254 31.58 1.42 2.12
C CYS A 254 32.24 2.82 2.17
N MET A 255 33.44 3.01 1.63
CA MET A 255 34.09 4.33 1.60
C MET A 255 33.35 5.32 0.71
N LYS A 256 32.69 4.86 -0.35
CA LYS A 256 31.88 5.72 -1.23
C LYS A 256 30.59 6.15 -0.57
N ILE A 257 29.97 5.26 0.22
CA ILE A 257 28.69 5.53 0.91
C ILE A 257 28.90 6.48 2.10
N ASN A 258 29.99 6.36 2.85
CA ASN A 258 30.31 7.30 3.93
C ASN A 258 30.47 8.75 3.47
N SER A 259 30.91 8.97 2.23
CA SER A 259 31.00 10.35 1.68
C SER A 259 29.63 10.98 1.39
N PHE A 260 28.58 10.19 1.21
CA PHE A 260 27.21 10.65 1.01
C PHE A 260 26.43 10.82 2.33
N LEU A 261 26.83 10.10 3.39
CA LEU A 261 26.18 10.15 4.70
C LEU A 261 26.80 11.18 5.66
N CYS A 262 27.85 11.90 5.27
CA CYS A 262 28.29 13.10 5.96
C CYS A 262 27.30 14.26 5.72
N LEU A 263 26.11 14.14 6.33
CA LEU A 263 25.30 15.32 6.62
C LEU A 263 26.09 16.18 7.62
N PRO A 264 26.25 17.49 7.37
CA PRO A 264 26.84 18.38 8.38
C PRO A 264 26.02 18.25 9.66
N CYS A 265 26.69 18.07 10.79
CA CYS A 265 26.08 18.22 12.10
C CYS A 265 25.42 19.59 12.11
N MET A 266 24.10 19.64 12.11
CA MET A 266 23.37 20.83 12.50
C MET A 266 23.37 20.85 14.02
N ASP A 267 24.14 21.78 14.57
CA ASP A 267 24.11 22.23 15.96
C ASP A 267 22.69 22.70 16.35
#